data_1c1e523634b5f60c13c9f73121f8cd43
#
_entry.id   1c1e523634b5f60c13c9f73121f8cd43
#
_cell.length_a   1.000
_cell.length_b   1.000
_cell.length_c   1.000
_cell.angle_alpha   90.00
_cell.angle_beta   90.00
_cell.angle_gamma   90.00
#
_symmetry.space_group_name_H-M   'P 1'
#
loop_
_entity.id
_entity.type
_entity.pdbx_description
1 polymer ?
#
loop_
_entity_poly.entity_id
_entity_poly.type
_entity_poly.pdbx_seq_one_letter_code
_entity_poly.pdbx_strand_id
1 'polypeptide(L)'
;MKKGKKIIIGIIVALLVVVLVGYIYLFTGSKIKNVSNDVIKGEEGTKSLVIYFTRQGEIPGNVDAVSSATQNSNEGMDGSDTEATARMIQSLTGADLYQIYTEHYYRKSFAGTAATAWIEEQLNLRPKLAAKPDNLDDYDTIYVGYPIWWFNAPMAIGSFLESYDLSGKTIVPFCTSQDNDISVSMDYIKEVASGANVLDGYRIHGADVDDVKEWLQRIGVLNDNNTENQNAEGSLEMKTKKSDKNYESATIPDELEYIPDGYEAPADQQGSLQKITYDTWESFTYDQKSQKLTKEAWVYVPYGYDENEKYNVFYLSHGGWSNETTIMGTDKDPHSFKNVMDHAIEDGKIKPLIIVLPTYNNTSEEDSGDYSLAIQLTNQFHNELVSDLIPAVESKFSTYAENVTEEGLEASRDHRGFGGFSMGSVNTWNTFRYCLDYFRYFMPMSGSYSTDGQYMADLVRQQGYGSDDFFIFSASGTNDFAYHAFKAQIMAMAQDSDGMFRFANNETDGNLSFLEREGYEHDQKACDEYTYNGLRFFWNAQ
;
A
#
# COMPACT_ATOMS: atom_id res chain seq x y z
N MET A 1 -50.12 -36.90 20.80
CA MET A 1 -49.86 -35.45 20.85
C MET A 1 -49.05 -34.94 22.07
N LYS A 2 -49.25 -35.44 23.30
CA LYS A 2 -48.50 -34.94 24.50
C LYS A 2 -46.99 -35.29 24.52
N LYS A 3 -46.56 -36.45 23.96
CA LYS A 3 -45.12 -36.82 23.91
C LYS A 3 -44.31 -35.97 22.93
N GLY A 4 -44.84 -35.66 21.75
CA GLY A 4 -44.15 -34.84 20.75
C GLY A 4 -43.92 -33.41 21.19
N LYS A 5 -44.90 -32.78 21.90
CA LYS A 5 -44.74 -31.44 22.48
C LYS A 5 -43.62 -31.37 23.54
N LYS A 6 -43.47 -32.42 24.35
CA LYS A 6 -42.41 -32.47 25.40
C LYS A 6 -41.00 -32.61 24.75
N ILE A 7 -40.88 -33.37 23.65
CA ILE A 7 -39.62 -33.50 22.90
C ILE A 7 -39.24 -32.15 22.26
N ILE A 8 -40.17 -31.47 21.60
CA ILE A 8 -39.94 -30.15 21.00
C ILE A 8 -39.54 -29.13 22.04
N ILE A 9 -40.23 -29.08 23.19
CA ILE A 9 -39.86 -28.17 24.29
C ILE A 9 -38.46 -28.52 24.81
N GLY A 10 -38.10 -29.80 24.94
CA GLY A 10 -36.76 -30.21 25.37
C GLY A 10 -35.66 -29.77 24.40
N ILE A 11 -35.92 -29.87 23.08
CA ILE A 11 -34.97 -29.39 22.04
C ILE A 11 -34.82 -27.87 22.10
N ILE A 12 -35.92 -27.13 22.26
CA ILE A 12 -35.89 -25.67 22.37
C ILE A 12 -35.10 -25.24 23.61
N VAL A 13 -35.33 -25.86 24.76
CA VAL A 13 -34.60 -25.58 26.00
C VAL A 13 -33.11 -25.90 25.84
N ALA A 14 -32.76 -27.03 25.21
CA ALA A 14 -31.36 -27.38 24.94
C ALA A 14 -30.69 -26.37 24.03
N LEU A 15 -31.36 -25.90 22.97
CA LEU A 15 -30.86 -24.85 22.09
C LEU A 15 -30.67 -23.52 22.82
N LEU A 16 -31.63 -23.12 23.66
CA LEU A 16 -31.51 -21.91 24.45
C LEU A 16 -30.35 -21.99 25.47
N VAL A 17 -30.10 -23.15 26.05
CA VAL A 17 -28.95 -23.37 26.94
C VAL A 17 -27.63 -23.28 26.13
N VAL A 18 -27.55 -23.84 24.96
CA VAL A 18 -26.34 -23.73 24.08
C VAL A 18 -26.10 -22.28 23.70
N VAL A 19 -27.14 -21.56 23.31
CA VAL A 19 -27.03 -20.12 22.96
C VAL A 19 -26.60 -19.31 24.19
N LEU A 20 -27.18 -19.57 25.35
CA LEU A 20 -26.82 -18.88 26.58
C LEU A 20 -25.37 -19.16 27.03
N VAL A 21 -24.93 -20.42 26.92
CA VAL A 21 -23.54 -20.80 27.23
C VAL A 21 -22.59 -20.16 26.21
N GLY A 22 -22.94 -20.15 24.92
CA GLY A 22 -22.19 -19.45 23.89
C GLY A 22 -22.10 -17.95 24.18
N TYR A 23 -23.20 -17.30 24.51
CA TYR A 23 -23.23 -15.89 24.86
C TYR A 23 -22.35 -15.60 26.11
N ILE A 24 -22.50 -16.38 27.17
CA ILE A 24 -21.66 -16.24 28.36
C ILE A 24 -20.19 -16.43 27.99
N TYR A 25 -19.86 -17.43 27.18
CA TYR A 25 -18.50 -17.68 26.76
C TYR A 25 -17.91 -16.47 25.98
N LEU A 26 -18.64 -15.89 25.05
CA LEU A 26 -18.15 -14.80 24.19
C LEU A 26 -18.07 -13.45 24.93
N PHE A 27 -19.06 -13.12 25.77
CA PHE A 27 -19.23 -11.78 26.36
C PHE A 27 -18.83 -11.66 27.82
N THR A 28 -18.43 -12.74 28.51
CA THR A 28 -17.95 -12.69 29.89
C THR A 28 -16.47 -13.06 30.00
N GLY A 29 -15.62 -12.30 29.32
CA GLY A 29 -14.18 -12.37 29.50
C GLY A 29 -13.71 -11.86 30.87
N SER A 30 -12.42 -11.92 31.15
CA SER A 30 -11.86 -11.29 32.37
C SER A 30 -12.09 -9.78 32.31
N LYS A 31 -12.49 -9.19 33.44
CA LYS A 31 -12.62 -7.73 33.53
C LYS A 31 -11.26 -7.06 33.44
N ILE A 32 -11.18 -5.98 32.67
CA ILE A 32 -10.05 -5.07 32.68
C ILE A 32 -10.05 -4.29 33.98
N LYS A 33 -8.92 -4.21 34.64
CA LYS A 33 -8.78 -3.54 35.94
C LYS A 33 -7.81 -2.38 35.84
N ASN A 34 -8.02 -1.37 36.72
CA ASN A 34 -7.11 -0.22 36.84
C ASN A 34 -6.96 0.63 35.57
N VAL A 35 -8.05 0.78 34.80
CA VAL A 35 -8.10 1.73 33.69
C VAL A 35 -8.38 3.12 34.26
N SER A 36 -7.57 4.11 33.85
CA SER A 36 -7.77 5.51 34.22
C SER A 36 -8.77 6.21 33.31
N ASN A 37 -9.47 7.21 33.83
CA ASN A 37 -10.20 8.19 33.04
C ASN A 37 -9.29 9.30 32.52
N ASP A 38 -8.02 9.34 32.96
CA ASP A 38 -7.09 10.40 32.59
C ASP A 38 -6.57 10.22 31.16
N VAL A 39 -6.45 11.32 30.45
CA VAL A 39 -5.79 11.38 29.16
C VAL A 39 -4.27 11.53 29.33
N ILE A 40 -3.50 10.95 28.46
CA ILE A 40 -2.07 11.19 28.36
C ILE A 40 -1.89 12.58 27.73
N LYS A 41 -1.27 13.50 28.46
CA LYS A 41 -1.15 14.89 28.04
C LYS A 41 -0.16 15.04 26.89
N GLY A 42 -0.57 15.83 25.90
CA GLY A 42 0.27 16.34 24.83
C GLY A 42 0.84 17.73 25.15
N GLU A 43 0.81 18.63 24.18
CA GLU A 43 1.28 20.01 24.37
C GLU A 43 0.32 20.83 25.25
N GLU A 44 0.88 21.74 26.07
CA GLU A 44 0.10 22.59 26.95
C GLU A 44 -0.88 23.47 26.17
N GLY A 45 -2.16 23.42 26.51
CA GLY A 45 -3.21 24.21 25.86
C GLY A 45 -3.75 23.62 24.56
N THR A 46 -3.37 22.38 24.21
CA THR A 46 -3.95 21.70 23.03
C THR A 46 -5.47 21.64 23.10
N LYS A 47 -6.09 21.75 21.91
CA LYS A 47 -7.53 21.58 21.70
C LYS A 47 -7.86 20.29 20.94
N SER A 48 -6.90 19.40 20.86
CA SER A 48 -6.98 18.15 20.09
C SER A 48 -6.81 16.93 21.00
N LEU A 49 -7.60 15.90 20.74
CA LEU A 49 -7.53 14.61 21.43
C LEU A 49 -7.45 13.48 20.41
N VAL A 50 -6.50 12.58 20.57
CA VAL A 50 -6.48 11.30 19.83
C VAL A 50 -7.11 10.24 20.71
N ILE A 51 -8.19 9.64 20.26
CA ILE A 51 -8.76 8.44 20.86
C ILE A 51 -8.50 7.25 19.94
N TYR A 52 -8.19 6.09 20.51
CA TYR A 52 -8.00 4.89 19.71
C TYR A 52 -8.45 3.64 20.43
N PHE A 53 -8.90 2.67 19.65
CA PHE A 53 -9.21 1.33 20.11
C PHE A 53 -8.23 0.34 19.51
N THR A 54 -7.66 -0.50 20.33
CA THR A 54 -6.82 -1.62 19.92
C THR A 54 -7.07 -2.82 20.81
N ARG A 55 -6.85 -4.01 20.26
CA ARG A 55 -6.89 -5.25 21.04
C ARG A 55 -5.61 -5.48 21.83
N GLN A 56 -4.48 -4.98 21.37
CA GLN A 56 -3.20 -5.08 22.07
C GLN A 56 -3.22 -4.26 23.35
N GLY A 57 -2.65 -4.78 24.42
CA GLY A 57 -2.72 -4.16 25.74
C GLY A 57 -3.99 -4.48 26.53
N GLU A 58 -5.08 -4.85 25.87
CA GLU A 58 -6.31 -5.34 26.52
C GLU A 58 -6.25 -6.84 26.87
N ILE A 59 -5.38 -7.62 26.22
CA ILE A 59 -5.26 -9.07 26.40
C ILE A 59 -3.87 -9.41 26.94
N PRO A 60 -3.76 -9.83 28.21
CA PRO A 60 -2.49 -10.23 28.79
C PRO A 60 -1.96 -11.52 28.15
N GLY A 61 -0.66 -11.56 27.89
CA GLY A 61 0.04 -12.73 27.39
C GLY A 61 -0.11 -12.96 25.87
N ASN A 62 0.41 -14.09 25.38
CA ASN A 62 0.39 -14.41 23.96
C ASN A 62 -1.03 -14.59 23.44
N VAL A 63 -1.31 -14.00 22.28
CA VAL A 63 -2.55 -14.16 21.52
C VAL A 63 -2.29 -15.00 20.28
N ASP A 64 -3.28 -15.80 19.87
CA ASP A 64 -3.21 -16.64 18.66
C ASP A 64 -3.77 -15.96 17.41
N ALA A 65 -4.25 -14.71 17.52
CA ALA A 65 -4.78 -13.93 16.44
C ALA A 65 -3.88 -12.72 16.15
N VAL A 66 -3.48 -12.61 14.90
CA VAL A 66 -2.73 -11.47 14.38
C VAL A 66 -3.69 -10.62 13.55
N SER A 67 -3.75 -9.32 13.85
CA SER A 67 -4.53 -8.33 13.11
C SER A 67 -3.93 -6.95 13.39
N SER A 68 -4.28 -5.94 12.61
CA SER A 68 -3.81 -4.55 12.83
C SER A 68 -4.12 -4.01 14.24
N ALA A 69 -5.07 -4.62 14.97
CA ALA A 69 -5.33 -4.30 16.38
C ALA A 69 -4.34 -4.96 17.37
N THR A 70 -3.53 -5.91 16.94
CA THR A 70 -2.55 -6.63 17.77
C THR A 70 -1.16 -6.68 17.18
N GLN A 71 -1.00 -6.32 15.92
CA GLN A 71 0.26 -6.30 15.20
C GLN A 71 0.91 -4.92 15.36
N ASN A 72 2.22 -4.88 15.44
CA ASN A 72 3.01 -3.68 15.28
C ASN A 72 3.97 -3.90 14.10
N SER A 73 3.77 -3.13 13.04
CA SER A 73 4.57 -3.18 11.83
C SER A 73 5.87 -2.36 11.95
N ASN A 74 5.99 -1.53 12.99
CA ASN A 74 7.17 -0.70 13.22
C ASN A 74 8.08 -1.29 14.30
N GLU A 75 9.28 -1.71 13.92
CA GLU A 75 10.31 -2.09 14.88
C GLU A 75 10.67 -0.91 15.80
N GLY A 76 10.62 -1.14 17.11
CA GLY A 76 10.99 -0.14 18.13
C GLY A 76 9.83 0.70 18.66
N MET A 77 8.58 0.51 18.17
CA MET A 77 7.38 1.07 18.80
C MET A 77 6.65 0.00 19.61
N ASP A 78 6.30 0.34 20.86
CA ASP A 78 5.41 -0.50 21.67
C ASP A 78 3.97 -0.35 21.18
N GLY A 79 3.20 -1.43 21.21
CA GLY A 79 1.77 -1.40 20.88
C GLY A 79 1.43 -1.99 19.51
N SER A 80 0.19 -1.80 19.07
CA SER A 80 -0.31 -2.21 17.75
C SER A 80 -0.12 -1.10 16.72
N ASP A 81 -0.34 -1.41 15.43
CA ASP A 81 -0.33 -0.40 14.36
C ASP A 81 -1.30 0.76 14.66
N THR A 82 -2.49 0.46 15.18
CA THR A 82 -3.45 1.49 15.59
C THR A 82 -2.90 2.37 16.71
N GLU A 83 -2.23 1.78 17.72
CA GLU A 83 -1.60 2.52 18.80
C GLU A 83 -0.41 3.33 18.30
N ALA A 84 0.47 2.73 17.50
CA ALA A 84 1.62 3.40 16.92
C ALA A 84 1.19 4.64 16.11
N THR A 85 0.20 4.49 15.23
CA THR A 85 -0.39 5.61 14.48
C THR A 85 -0.99 6.68 15.39
N ALA A 86 -1.73 6.29 16.43
CA ALA A 86 -2.29 7.25 17.38
C ALA A 86 -1.20 8.07 18.08
N ARG A 87 -0.09 7.46 18.46
CA ARG A 87 1.07 8.12 19.06
C ARG A 87 1.81 9.02 18.08
N MET A 88 1.88 8.66 16.81
CA MET A 88 2.43 9.53 15.75
C MET A 88 1.58 10.78 15.59
N ILE A 89 0.25 10.64 15.49
CA ILE A 89 -0.67 11.78 15.43
C ILE A 89 -0.50 12.67 16.67
N GLN A 90 -0.42 12.08 17.88
CA GLN A 90 -0.13 12.81 19.10
C GLN A 90 1.16 13.63 18.99
N SER A 91 2.24 12.99 18.55
CA SER A 91 3.56 13.64 18.41
C SER A 91 3.56 14.78 17.39
N LEU A 92 2.87 14.59 16.25
CA LEU A 92 2.82 15.56 15.15
C LEU A 92 1.90 16.75 15.46
N THR A 93 0.84 16.54 16.24
CA THR A 93 -0.20 17.55 16.49
C THR A 93 -0.17 18.16 17.89
N GLY A 94 0.66 17.62 18.78
CA GLY A 94 0.65 17.97 20.21
C GLY A 94 -0.63 17.59 20.94
N ALA A 95 -1.50 16.73 20.36
CA ALA A 95 -2.78 16.33 20.92
C ALA A 95 -2.62 15.54 22.23
N ASP A 96 -3.65 15.57 23.07
CA ASP A 96 -3.80 14.61 24.16
C ASP A 96 -4.12 13.21 23.57
N LEU A 97 -3.89 12.13 24.33
CA LEU A 97 -4.09 10.75 23.87
C LEU A 97 -4.91 9.94 24.86
N TYR A 98 -5.87 9.16 24.37
CA TYR A 98 -6.68 8.26 25.19
C TYR A 98 -6.94 6.93 24.50
N GLN A 99 -6.64 5.81 25.17
CA GLN A 99 -6.98 4.47 24.70
C GLN A 99 -8.37 4.06 25.20
N ILE A 100 -9.20 3.58 24.30
CA ILE A 100 -10.52 3.05 24.61
C ILE A 100 -10.39 1.61 25.09
N TYR A 101 -10.92 1.33 26.27
CA TYR A 101 -10.97 -0.01 26.87
C TYR A 101 -12.41 -0.44 27.10
N THR A 102 -12.75 -1.66 26.65
CA THR A 102 -14.00 -2.32 27.02
C THR A 102 -13.94 -2.87 28.45
N GLU A 103 -15.09 -3.07 29.11
CA GLU A 103 -15.13 -3.62 30.49
C GLU A 103 -14.54 -5.03 30.59
N HIS A 104 -14.63 -5.80 29.48
CA HIS A 104 -14.12 -7.17 29.42
C HIS A 104 -13.18 -7.32 28.23
N TYR A 105 -12.13 -8.11 28.40
CA TYR A 105 -11.25 -8.48 27.29
C TYR A 105 -11.99 -9.29 26.23
N TYR A 106 -11.73 -9.01 24.97
CA TYR A 106 -12.05 -9.91 23.87
C TYR A 106 -11.29 -11.24 24.03
N ARG A 107 -11.79 -12.30 23.39
CA ARG A 107 -11.13 -13.61 23.47
C ARG A 107 -9.73 -13.57 22.86
N LYS A 108 -8.81 -14.39 23.38
CA LYS A 108 -7.45 -14.50 22.84
C LYS A 108 -7.44 -15.08 21.42
N SER A 109 -8.33 -16.06 21.17
CA SER A 109 -8.41 -16.69 19.85
C SER A 109 -9.00 -15.77 18.79
N PHE A 110 -8.49 -15.83 17.58
CA PHE A 110 -9.04 -15.11 16.43
C PHE A 110 -10.55 -15.39 16.26
N ALA A 111 -10.93 -16.68 16.24
CA ALA A 111 -12.32 -17.08 16.06
C ALA A 111 -13.23 -16.52 17.17
N GLY A 112 -12.76 -16.48 18.42
CA GLY A 112 -13.52 -15.94 19.54
C GLY A 112 -13.71 -14.42 19.44
N THR A 113 -12.67 -13.68 19.07
CA THR A 113 -12.77 -12.23 18.83
C THR A 113 -13.65 -11.93 17.64
N ALA A 114 -13.43 -12.60 16.52
CA ALA A 114 -14.20 -12.42 15.30
C ALA A 114 -15.71 -12.70 15.53
N ALA A 115 -16.03 -13.79 16.24
CA ALA A 115 -17.43 -14.11 16.56
C ALA A 115 -18.08 -13.05 17.48
N THR A 116 -17.35 -12.55 18.49
CA THR A 116 -17.85 -11.49 19.37
C THR A 116 -18.09 -10.21 18.58
N ALA A 117 -17.11 -9.76 17.80
CA ALA A 117 -17.21 -8.55 16.99
C ALA A 117 -18.34 -8.64 15.95
N TRP A 118 -18.53 -9.79 15.31
CA TRP A 118 -19.63 -10.02 14.37
C TRP A 118 -21.01 -9.91 15.05
N ILE A 119 -21.17 -10.49 16.26
CA ILE A 119 -22.43 -10.42 17.00
C ILE A 119 -22.69 -8.99 17.45
N GLU A 120 -21.66 -8.28 17.93
CA GLU A 120 -21.77 -6.88 18.34
C GLU A 120 -22.25 -6.02 17.18
N GLU A 121 -21.69 -6.18 16.00
CA GLU A 121 -22.07 -5.46 14.80
C GLU A 121 -23.49 -5.83 14.33
N GLN A 122 -23.80 -7.13 14.13
CA GLN A 122 -25.10 -7.58 13.62
C GLN A 122 -26.28 -7.18 14.53
N LEU A 123 -26.04 -7.08 15.83
CA LEU A 123 -27.05 -6.68 16.79
C LEU A 123 -26.93 -5.22 17.22
N ASN A 124 -26.03 -4.46 16.61
CA ASN A 124 -25.73 -3.06 16.91
C ASN A 124 -25.51 -2.83 18.42
N LEU A 125 -24.75 -3.73 19.05
CA LEU A 125 -24.49 -3.67 20.49
C LEU A 125 -23.47 -2.56 20.79
N ARG A 126 -23.52 -2.06 22.04
CA ARG A 126 -22.53 -1.12 22.56
C ARG A 126 -21.79 -1.77 23.74
N PRO A 127 -20.59 -2.36 23.51
CA PRO A 127 -19.82 -2.93 24.58
C PRO A 127 -19.54 -1.86 25.65
N LYS A 128 -19.71 -2.25 26.90
CA LYS A 128 -19.52 -1.34 28.03
C LYS A 128 -18.03 -0.99 28.14
N LEU A 129 -17.73 0.29 28.30
CA LEU A 129 -16.37 0.77 28.50
C LEU A 129 -15.93 0.57 29.97
N ALA A 130 -14.64 0.24 30.16
CA ALA A 130 -14.02 0.12 31.46
C ALA A 130 -13.88 1.48 32.17
N ALA A 131 -13.49 2.49 31.37
CA ALA A 131 -13.35 3.87 31.80
C ALA A 131 -13.51 4.79 30.57
N LYS A 132 -13.69 6.08 30.80
CA LYS A 132 -13.68 7.12 29.78
C LYS A 132 -13.42 8.48 30.45
N PRO A 133 -12.86 9.48 29.73
CA PRO A 133 -12.74 10.85 30.22
C PRO A 133 -14.09 11.39 30.71
N ASP A 134 -14.08 12.25 31.74
CA ASP A 134 -15.33 12.79 32.31
C ASP A 134 -16.07 13.69 31.34
N ASN A 135 -15.34 14.46 30.52
CA ASN A 135 -15.89 15.28 29.43
C ASN A 135 -14.89 15.45 28.29
N LEU A 136 -15.37 15.94 27.15
CA LEU A 136 -14.55 16.30 25.98
C LEU A 136 -14.68 17.79 25.65
N ASP A 137 -15.16 18.63 26.58
CA ASP A 137 -15.48 20.04 26.30
C ASP A 137 -14.25 20.87 25.93
N ASP A 138 -13.09 20.48 26.43
CA ASP A 138 -11.82 21.18 26.15
C ASP A 138 -11.27 20.91 24.75
N TYR A 139 -11.83 19.96 23.99
CA TYR A 139 -11.33 19.56 22.69
C TYR A 139 -12.26 20.00 21.56
N ASP A 140 -11.70 20.62 20.55
CA ASP A 140 -12.39 21.04 19.33
C ASP A 140 -12.22 19.97 18.22
N THR A 141 -11.07 19.27 18.19
CA THR A 141 -10.74 18.22 17.23
C THR A 141 -10.48 16.89 17.93
N ILE A 142 -11.11 15.83 17.45
CA ILE A 142 -10.95 14.46 17.99
C ILE A 142 -10.56 13.53 16.85
N TYR A 143 -9.34 13.01 16.89
CA TYR A 143 -8.89 11.92 16.02
C TYR A 143 -9.41 10.61 16.56
N VAL A 144 -9.93 9.75 15.67
CA VAL A 144 -10.59 8.50 16.07
C VAL A 144 -9.94 7.33 15.34
N GLY A 145 -9.11 6.56 16.07
CA GLY A 145 -8.33 5.45 15.54
C GLY A 145 -8.92 4.08 15.83
N TYR A 146 -8.97 3.19 14.83
CA TYR A 146 -9.50 1.83 14.98
C TYR A 146 -9.03 0.86 13.90
N PRO A 147 -8.95 -0.45 14.19
CA PRO A 147 -8.82 -1.47 13.16
C PRO A 147 -10.17 -1.71 12.47
N ILE A 148 -10.17 -2.12 11.20
CA ILE A 148 -11.41 -2.56 10.55
C ILE A 148 -11.74 -3.99 11.00
N TRP A 149 -12.93 -4.17 11.57
CA TRP A 149 -13.50 -5.46 11.94
C TRP A 149 -14.84 -5.68 11.23
N TRP A 150 -14.93 -6.77 10.45
CA TRP A 150 -16.16 -7.10 9.70
C TRP A 150 -16.67 -5.95 8.82
N PHE A 151 -15.77 -5.32 8.07
CA PHE A 151 -16.06 -4.17 7.19
C PHE A 151 -16.62 -2.94 7.94
N ASN A 152 -16.30 -2.78 9.22
CA ASN A 152 -16.78 -1.66 10.03
C ASN A 152 -15.75 -1.28 11.12
N ALA A 153 -15.97 -0.14 11.79
CA ALA A 153 -15.26 0.17 13.02
C ALA A 153 -15.79 -0.71 14.17
N PRO A 154 -14.94 -1.13 15.12
CA PRO A 154 -15.39 -1.88 16.29
C PRO A 154 -16.48 -1.13 17.07
N MET A 155 -17.49 -1.86 17.57
CA MET A 155 -18.63 -1.26 18.26
C MET A 155 -18.24 -0.48 19.52
N ALA A 156 -17.05 -0.72 20.08
CA ALA A 156 -16.47 0.06 21.17
C ALA A 156 -16.26 1.55 20.80
N ILE A 157 -16.01 1.87 19.51
CA ILE A 157 -15.93 3.24 19.01
C ILE A 157 -17.28 3.94 19.17
N GLY A 158 -18.36 3.29 18.76
CA GLY A 158 -19.72 3.82 18.98
C GLY A 158 -20.04 4.00 20.46
N SER A 159 -19.65 3.02 21.30
CA SER A 159 -19.82 3.15 22.77
C SER A 159 -19.17 4.40 23.34
N PHE A 160 -18.01 4.78 22.79
CA PHE A 160 -17.28 5.98 23.21
C PHE A 160 -17.93 7.24 22.67
N LEU A 161 -18.11 7.36 21.36
CA LEU A 161 -18.58 8.59 20.72
C LEU A 161 -20.00 8.96 21.14
N GLU A 162 -20.93 8.00 21.21
CA GLU A 162 -22.31 8.22 21.66
C GLU A 162 -22.43 8.61 23.14
N SER A 163 -21.36 8.46 23.91
CA SER A 163 -21.40 8.82 25.34
C SER A 163 -21.10 10.29 25.63
N TYR A 164 -20.94 11.12 24.58
CA TYR A 164 -20.68 12.56 24.66
C TYR A 164 -21.54 13.36 23.70
N ASP A 165 -21.75 14.64 23.99
CA ASP A 165 -22.25 15.61 23.00
C ASP A 165 -21.06 16.07 22.13
N LEU A 166 -21.09 15.71 20.85
CA LEU A 166 -20.06 16.03 19.88
C LEU A 166 -20.43 17.23 18.98
N SER A 167 -21.51 17.95 19.32
CA SER A 167 -21.99 19.08 18.53
C SER A 167 -20.90 20.16 18.39
N GLY A 168 -20.60 20.53 17.14
CA GLY A 168 -19.61 21.55 16.82
C GLY A 168 -18.15 21.08 16.88
N LYS A 169 -17.89 19.82 17.21
CA LYS A 169 -16.55 19.23 17.19
C LYS A 169 -16.21 18.70 15.79
N THR A 170 -14.92 18.65 15.47
CA THR A 170 -14.39 18.01 14.26
C THR A 170 -13.90 16.61 14.61
N ILE A 171 -14.41 15.61 13.92
CA ILE A 171 -13.99 14.21 14.05
C ILE A 171 -13.10 13.87 12.84
N VAL A 172 -11.93 13.31 13.11
CA VAL A 172 -10.92 12.96 12.12
C VAL A 172 -10.65 11.45 12.21
N PRO A 173 -11.38 10.62 11.46
CA PRO A 173 -11.23 9.17 11.54
C PRO A 173 -9.93 8.70 10.89
N PHE A 174 -9.28 7.68 11.49
CA PHE A 174 -8.24 6.91 10.84
C PHE A 174 -8.38 5.43 11.18
N CYS A 175 -8.04 4.57 10.25
CA CYS A 175 -8.07 3.14 10.51
C CYS A 175 -6.77 2.45 10.09
N THR A 176 -6.53 1.30 10.72
CA THR A 176 -5.49 0.37 10.31
C THR A 176 -6.16 -0.89 9.75
N SER A 177 -5.81 -1.26 8.54
CA SER A 177 -6.37 -2.44 7.87
C SER A 177 -5.42 -2.91 6.78
N GLN A 178 -5.31 -4.24 6.63
CA GLN A 178 -4.53 -4.82 5.53
C GLN A 178 -5.25 -4.73 4.19
N ASP A 179 -6.58 -4.93 4.19
CA ASP A 179 -7.34 -5.11 2.95
C ASP A 179 -8.45 -4.08 2.72
N ASN A 180 -9.06 -3.56 3.81
CA ASN A 180 -10.24 -2.71 3.69
C ASN A 180 -9.89 -1.23 3.78
N ASP A 181 -10.40 -0.45 2.85
CA ASP A 181 -10.40 1.00 2.92
C ASP A 181 -11.28 1.51 4.07
N ILE A 182 -11.01 2.72 4.58
CA ILE A 182 -11.77 3.34 5.67
C ILE A 182 -13.23 3.61 5.29
N SER A 183 -13.53 3.79 4.01
CA SER A 183 -14.87 4.08 3.50
C SER A 183 -15.92 3.07 3.95
N VAL A 184 -15.52 1.79 4.17
CA VAL A 184 -16.45 0.75 4.64
C VAL A 184 -17.05 1.05 6.01
N SER A 185 -16.40 1.87 6.84
CA SER A 185 -16.82 2.23 8.20
C SER A 185 -17.33 3.66 8.34
N MET A 186 -17.19 4.51 7.31
CA MET A 186 -17.48 5.94 7.42
C MET A 186 -18.95 6.25 7.70
N ASP A 187 -19.88 5.47 7.15
CA ASP A 187 -21.31 5.67 7.43
C ASP A 187 -21.60 5.42 8.91
N TYR A 188 -21.02 4.39 9.50
CA TYR A 188 -21.15 4.12 10.93
C TYR A 188 -20.51 5.22 11.78
N ILE A 189 -19.32 5.70 11.43
CA ILE A 189 -18.68 6.81 12.17
C ILE A 189 -19.54 8.08 12.11
N LYS A 190 -20.11 8.43 10.96
CA LYS A 190 -21.02 9.58 10.80
C LYS A 190 -22.30 9.41 11.63
N GLU A 191 -22.82 8.18 11.74
CA GLU A 191 -24.00 7.88 12.58
C GLU A 191 -23.70 8.10 14.07
N VAL A 192 -22.60 7.48 14.60
CA VAL A 192 -22.28 7.53 16.03
C VAL A 192 -21.64 8.84 16.48
N ALA A 193 -21.11 9.64 15.56
CA ALA A 193 -20.61 11.00 15.81
C ALA A 193 -21.64 12.09 15.45
N SER A 194 -22.92 11.81 15.67
CA SER A 194 -24.01 12.72 15.31
C SER A 194 -23.80 14.13 15.86
N GLY A 195 -23.99 15.13 15.03
CA GLY A 195 -23.81 16.55 15.36
C GLY A 195 -22.39 17.08 15.18
N ALA A 196 -21.40 16.22 14.94
CA ALA A 196 -20.03 16.61 14.64
C ALA A 196 -19.81 16.88 13.15
N ASN A 197 -18.77 17.62 12.84
CA ASN A 197 -18.20 17.71 11.50
C ASN A 197 -17.21 16.54 11.32
N VAL A 198 -17.61 15.50 10.58
CA VAL A 198 -16.77 14.33 10.32
C VAL A 198 -15.99 14.55 9.02
N LEU A 199 -14.67 14.64 9.11
CA LEU A 199 -13.79 14.78 7.94
C LEU A 199 -13.63 13.43 7.23
N ASP A 200 -13.08 13.47 6.03
CA ASP A 200 -12.70 12.27 5.31
C ASP A 200 -11.63 11.52 6.10
N GLY A 201 -11.89 10.24 6.30
CA GLY A 201 -11.02 9.39 7.08
C GLY A 201 -9.83 8.90 6.23
N TYR A 202 -8.84 8.32 6.90
CA TYR A 202 -7.66 7.79 6.24
C TYR A 202 -7.31 6.38 6.71
N ARG A 203 -6.98 5.49 5.76
CA ARG A 203 -6.42 4.18 6.05
C ARG A 203 -4.91 4.28 6.09
N ILE A 204 -4.32 3.94 7.24
CA ILE A 204 -2.88 3.89 7.43
C ILE A 204 -2.37 2.49 7.11
N HIS A 205 -1.35 2.41 6.27
CA HIS A 205 -0.63 1.20 5.98
C HIS A 205 0.66 1.18 6.81
N GLY A 206 0.71 0.33 7.86
CA GLY A 206 1.95 0.05 8.57
C GLY A 206 2.53 1.20 9.40
N ALA A 207 1.73 2.12 9.93
CA ALA A 207 2.13 3.19 10.86
C ALA A 207 3.41 3.96 10.41
N ASP A 208 3.41 4.46 9.18
CA ASP A 208 4.46 5.30 8.61
C ASP A 208 4.26 6.77 9.05
N VAL A 209 5.27 7.37 9.65
CA VAL A 209 5.18 8.75 10.17
C VAL A 209 5.03 9.79 9.06
N ASP A 210 5.65 9.58 7.91
CA ASP A 210 5.57 10.50 6.79
C ASP A 210 4.19 10.42 6.12
N ASP A 211 3.63 9.22 5.99
CA ASP A 211 2.28 9.00 5.51
C ASP A 211 1.23 9.68 6.43
N VAL A 212 1.38 9.55 7.74
CA VAL A 212 0.52 10.24 8.72
C VAL A 212 0.67 11.75 8.63
N LYS A 213 1.89 12.26 8.48
CA LYS A 213 2.17 13.68 8.36
C LYS A 213 1.55 14.28 7.10
N GLU A 214 1.75 13.65 5.96
CA GLU A 214 1.17 14.06 4.69
C GLU A 214 -0.36 14.10 4.73
N TRP A 215 -0.97 13.06 5.32
CA TRP A 215 -2.42 13.06 5.51
C TRP A 215 -2.90 14.22 6.37
N LEU A 216 -2.26 14.48 7.53
CA LEU A 216 -2.63 15.59 8.42
C LEU A 216 -2.43 16.97 7.78
N GLN A 217 -1.44 17.13 6.90
CA GLN A 217 -1.26 18.35 6.09
C GLN A 217 -2.38 18.50 5.06
N ARG A 218 -2.71 17.44 4.35
CA ARG A 218 -3.77 17.42 3.32
C ARG A 218 -5.14 17.83 3.88
N ILE A 219 -5.49 17.37 5.08
CA ILE A 219 -6.75 17.74 5.73
C ILE A 219 -6.67 19.09 6.47
N GLY A 220 -5.56 19.82 6.34
CA GLY A 220 -5.39 21.18 6.87
C GLY A 220 -5.20 21.25 8.39
N VAL A 221 -4.82 20.14 9.03
CA VAL A 221 -4.62 20.06 10.48
C VAL A 221 -3.20 20.43 10.88
N LEU A 222 -2.20 20.03 10.07
CA LEU A 222 -0.82 20.48 10.21
C LEU A 222 -0.57 21.67 9.27
N ASN A 223 -0.12 22.78 9.81
CA ASN A 223 0.43 23.88 9.02
C ASN A 223 1.91 23.61 8.75
N ASP A 224 2.38 23.92 7.55
CA ASP A 224 3.81 23.94 7.20
C ASP A 224 4.54 25.06 7.96
N ASN A 225 4.71 24.91 9.26
CA ASN A 225 5.50 25.81 10.08
C ASN A 225 6.93 25.26 10.24
N ASN A 226 7.64 25.12 9.13
CA ASN A 226 9.09 25.06 9.11
C ASN A 226 9.67 25.73 7.86
N THR A 227 9.30 27.01 7.68
CA THR A 227 10.09 27.93 6.84
C THR A 227 10.02 29.30 7.48
N GLU A 228 10.97 29.61 8.38
CA GLU A 228 11.35 31.02 8.59
C GLU A 228 11.89 31.51 7.26
N ASN A 229 11.25 32.57 6.77
CA ASN A 229 11.56 33.38 5.59
C ASN A 229 11.17 32.78 4.21
N GLN A 230 9.94 33.06 3.77
CA GLN A 230 9.79 33.99 2.64
C GLN A 230 8.30 34.24 2.37
N ASN A 231 7.85 35.50 2.50
CA ASN A 231 6.67 36.00 1.80
C ASN A 231 6.89 35.81 0.31
N ALA A 232 6.26 34.80 -0.23
CA ALA A 232 5.89 34.72 -1.64
C ALA A 232 4.66 33.80 -1.72
N GLU A 233 3.58 34.31 -2.32
CA GLU A 233 2.66 33.49 -3.06
C GLU A 233 3.46 32.73 -4.12
N GLY A 234 4.06 31.62 -3.72
CA GLY A 234 4.72 30.66 -4.59
C GLY A 234 3.69 29.60 -4.93
N SER A 235 3.01 29.72 -6.09
CA SER A 235 2.67 28.52 -6.84
C SER A 235 3.88 27.59 -6.77
N LEU A 236 3.71 26.33 -6.33
CA LEU A 236 4.69 25.28 -6.58
C LEU A 236 5.08 25.42 -8.06
N GLU A 237 6.30 25.88 -8.33
CA GLU A 237 6.81 25.85 -9.70
C GLU A 237 6.77 24.38 -10.11
N MET A 238 5.78 24.03 -10.92
CA MET A 238 5.78 22.72 -11.59
C MET A 238 7.15 22.58 -12.22
N LYS A 239 7.84 21.51 -11.88
CA LYS A 239 9.09 21.13 -12.54
C LYS A 239 8.75 20.95 -14.01
N THR A 240 8.82 22.00 -14.81
CA THR A 240 8.66 21.91 -16.26
C THR A 240 9.92 21.29 -16.85
N LYS A 241 10.19 20.04 -16.49
CA LYS A 241 11.10 19.22 -17.28
C LYS A 241 10.34 18.88 -18.55
N LYS A 242 10.62 19.60 -19.64
CA LYS A 242 10.16 19.21 -20.97
C LYS A 242 10.63 17.78 -21.18
N SER A 243 9.68 16.86 -21.32
CA SER A 243 9.97 15.57 -21.90
C SER A 243 10.64 15.80 -23.24
N ASP A 244 11.84 15.29 -23.42
CA ASP A 244 12.52 15.27 -24.73
C ASP A 244 11.89 14.21 -25.66
N LYS A 245 10.56 14.04 -25.60
CA LYS A 245 9.81 13.11 -26.44
C LYS A 245 10.08 13.39 -27.92
N ASN A 246 11.07 12.71 -28.44
CA ASN A 246 11.36 12.63 -29.89
C ASN A 246 10.85 11.32 -30.50
N TYR A 247 9.95 10.61 -29.86
CA TYR A 247 9.35 9.37 -30.38
C TYR A 247 7.83 9.45 -30.38
N GLU A 248 7.22 8.88 -31.41
CA GLU A 248 5.78 8.67 -31.45
C GLU A 248 5.42 7.58 -30.43
N SER A 249 4.38 7.79 -29.65
CA SER A 249 3.90 6.76 -28.70
C SER A 249 3.20 5.64 -29.46
N ALA A 250 3.49 4.40 -29.08
CA ALA A 250 2.74 3.25 -29.58
C ALA A 250 1.29 3.31 -29.08
N THR A 251 0.40 2.68 -29.82
CA THR A 251 -1.01 2.52 -29.41
C THR A 251 -1.16 1.19 -28.67
N ILE A 252 -1.72 1.24 -27.45
CA ILE A 252 -2.09 0.07 -26.68
C ILE A 252 -3.33 -0.55 -27.32
N PRO A 253 -3.35 -1.85 -27.62
CA PRO A 253 -4.55 -2.54 -28.08
C PRO A 253 -5.68 -2.47 -27.04
N ASP A 254 -6.93 -2.63 -27.48
CA ASP A 254 -8.11 -2.66 -26.60
C ASP A 254 -8.13 -3.92 -25.69
N GLU A 255 -7.40 -4.97 -26.06
CA GLU A 255 -7.28 -6.22 -25.32
C GLU A 255 -5.82 -6.66 -25.22
N LEU A 256 -5.48 -7.35 -24.13
CA LEU A 256 -4.19 -8.00 -23.98
C LEU A 256 -4.00 -9.06 -25.07
N GLU A 257 -2.84 -9.09 -25.71
CA GLU A 257 -2.47 -10.14 -26.64
C GLU A 257 -1.86 -11.33 -25.89
N TYR A 258 -2.13 -12.53 -26.37
CA TYR A 258 -1.44 -13.72 -25.85
C TYR A 258 0.03 -13.72 -26.25
N ILE A 259 0.88 -14.25 -25.38
CA ILE A 259 2.25 -14.61 -25.78
C ILE A 259 2.13 -15.63 -26.92
N PRO A 260 2.77 -15.40 -28.08
CA PRO A 260 2.66 -16.31 -29.21
C PRO A 260 3.20 -17.70 -28.90
N ASP A 261 2.57 -18.71 -29.49
CA ASP A 261 3.02 -20.10 -29.38
C ASP A 261 4.49 -20.25 -29.78
N GLY A 262 5.26 -20.92 -28.93
CA GLY A 262 6.67 -21.19 -29.17
C GLY A 262 7.63 -20.17 -28.55
N TYR A 263 7.16 -19.01 -28.09
CA TYR A 263 8.02 -18.00 -27.45
C TYR A 263 8.64 -18.46 -26.13
N GLU A 264 8.07 -19.45 -25.47
CA GLU A 264 8.64 -20.03 -24.24
C GLU A 264 9.89 -20.91 -24.52
N ALA A 265 10.08 -21.36 -25.78
CA ALA A 265 11.27 -22.09 -26.18
C ALA A 265 12.45 -21.14 -26.50
N PRO A 266 13.71 -21.59 -26.44
CA PRO A 266 14.86 -20.76 -26.79
C PRO A 266 14.76 -20.18 -28.22
N ALA A 267 14.98 -18.87 -28.36
CA ALA A 267 15.06 -18.16 -29.64
C ALA A 267 16.41 -18.38 -30.35
N ASP A 268 16.49 -18.06 -31.62
CA ASP A 268 17.76 -18.08 -32.36
C ASP A 268 18.69 -16.95 -31.90
N GLN A 269 18.15 -15.77 -31.61
CA GLN A 269 18.87 -14.62 -31.08
C GLN A 269 18.59 -14.51 -29.58
N GLN A 270 19.53 -14.99 -28.77
CA GLN A 270 19.36 -15.02 -27.31
C GLN A 270 20.13 -13.90 -26.62
N GLY A 271 19.44 -13.12 -25.82
CA GLY A 271 20.03 -12.25 -24.81
C GLY A 271 20.68 -13.05 -23.68
N SER A 272 21.33 -12.36 -22.76
CA SER A 272 22.02 -12.97 -21.62
C SER A 272 21.50 -12.43 -20.30
N LEU A 273 21.51 -13.29 -19.28
CA LEU A 273 21.30 -12.89 -17.88
C LEU A 273 22.66 -12.66 -17.22
N GLN A 274 22.86 -11.50 -16.63
CA GLN A 274 24.10 -11.13 -15.96
C GLN A 274 23.80 -10.75 -14.51
N LYS A 275 24.50 -11.39 -13.58
CA LYS A 275 24.41 -11.02 -12.16
C LYS A 275 25.24 -9.78 -11.89
N ILE A 276 24.66 -8.83 -11.15
CA ILE A 276 25.36 -7.73 -10.51
C ILE A 276 25.26 -7.83 -9.00
N THR A 277 26.27 -7.31 -8.32
CA THR A 277 26.25 -7.11 -6.87
C THR A 277 26.46 -5.64 -6.59
N TYR A 278 25.80 -5.12 -5.58
CA TYR A 278 25.94 -3.74 -5.15
C TYR A 278 25.85 -3.65 -3.64
N ASP A 279 26.49 -2.65 -3.09
CA ASP A 279 26.44 -2.35 -1.66
C ASP A 279 25.25 -1.43 -1.39
N THR A 280 24.55 -1.70 -0.32
CA THR A 280 23.41 -0.92 0.17
C THR A 280 23.35 -0.97 1.69
N TRP A 281 22.24 -0.55 2.28
CA TRP A 281 22.01 -0.52 3.71
C TRP A 281 20.72 -1.25 4.07
N GLU A 282 20.62 -1.69 5.32
CA GLU A 282 19.40 -2.27 5.87
C GLU A 282 18.24 -1.27 5.71
N SER A 283 17.09 -1.76 5.19
CA SER A 283 16.02 -0.92 4.66
C SER A 283 15.41 0.04 5.69
N PHE A 284 15.17 -0.40 6.94
CA PHE A 284 14.51 0.42 7.95
C PHE A 284 15.43 1.44 8.62
N THR A 285 16.73 1.23 8.52
CA THR A 285 17.75 2.13 9.06
C THR A 285 18.65 2.70 7.96
N TYR A 286 18.12 2.77 6.75
CA TYR A 286 18.86 3.18 5.55
C TYR A 286 19.56 4.53 5.73
N ASP A 287 18.86 5.56 6.19
CA ASP A 287 19.39 6.90 6.41
C ASP A 287 20.45 6.94 7.51
N GLN A 288 20.32 6.07 8.51
CA GLN A 288 21.28 5.97 9.62
C GLN A 288 22.55 5.21 9.23
N LYS A 289 22.49 4.47 8.10
CA LYS A 289 23.59 3.62 7.58
C LYS A 289 24.13 2.66 8.63
N SER A 290 23.22 2.11 9.45
CA SER A 290 23.60 1.31 10.62
C SER A 290 24.12 -0.09 10.26
N GLN A 291 23.55 -0.73 9.25
CA GLN A 291 23.94 -2.06 8.80
C GLN A 291 24.13 -2.07 7.29
N LYS A 292 25.37 -2.30 6.85
CA LYS A 292 25.71 -2.43 5.44
C LYS A 292 25.33 -3.81 4.93
N LEU A 293 24.71 -3.86 3.76
CA LEU A 293 24.37 -5.08 3.04
C LEU A 293 25.07 -5.10 1.69
N THR A 294 25.28 -6.29 1.15
CA THR A 294 25.63 -6.50 -0.26
C THR A 294 24.52 -7.34 -0.87
N LYS A 295 23.81 -6.76 -1.84
CA LYS A 295 22.68 -7.40 -2.51
C LYS A 295 23.00 -7.76 -3.94
N GLU A 296 22.15 -8.58 -4.53
CA GLU A 296 22.27 -9.06 -5.89
C GLU A 296 21.05 -8.60 -6.72
N ALA A 297 21.27 -8.37 -8.01
CA ALA A 297 20.20 -8.23 -8.99
C ALA A 297 20.62 -8.96 -10.28
N TRP A 298 19.65 -9.46 -11.01
CA TRP A 298 19.88 -10.01 -12.33
C TRP A 298 19.51 -8.99 -13.40
N VAL A 299 20.30 -8.95 -14.45
CA VAL A 299 20.12 -8.02 -15.57
C VAL A 299 20.03 -8.81 -16.86
N TYR A 300 18.88 -8.72 -17.52
CA TYR A 300 18.73 -9.18 -18.90
C TYR A 300 19.33 -8.15 -19.85
N VAL A 301 20.26 -8.61 -20.67
CA VAL A 301 20.95 -7.85 -21.70
C VAL A 301 20.56 -8.43 -23.06
N PRO A 302 20.00 -7.63 -23.99
CA PRO A 302 19.44 -8.15 -25.23
C PRO A 302 20.53 -8.71 -26.15
N TYR A 303 20.13 -9.59 -27.07
CA TYR A 303 21.02 -10.07 -28.12
C TYR A 303 21.61 -8.89 -28.95
N GLY A 304 22.90 -8.98 -29.27
CA GLY A 304 23.57 -7.93 -30.03
C GLY A 304 23.82 -6.63 -29.27
N TYR A 305 23.76 -6.65 -27.94
CA TYR A 305 24.10 -5.50 -27.12
C TYR A 305 25.45 -4.90 -27.50
N ASP A 306 25.47 -3.58 -27.72
CA ASP A 306 26.66 -2.79 -28.06
C ASP A 306 26.82 -1.63 -27.08
N GLU A 307 27.97 -1.51 -26.44
CA GLU A 307 28.27 -0.44 -25.47
C GLU A 307 28.26 0.97 -26.12
N ASN A 308 28.29 1.07 -27.46
CA ASN A 308 28.19 2.33 -28.16
C ASN A 308 26.76 2.77 -28.49
N GLU A 309 25.78 1.88 -28.29
CA GLU A 309 24.35 2.17 -28.42
C GLU A 309 23.74 2.47 -27.06
N LYS A 310 22.60 3.16 -27.02
CA LYS A 310 21.89 3.49 -25.78
C LYS A 310 20.60 2.67 -25.65
N TYR A 311 20.36 2.13 -24.46
CA TYR A 311 19.22 1.26 -24.18
C TYR A 311 18.31 1.87 -23.11
N ASN A 312 17.00 1.72 -23.32
CA ASN A 312 16.02 1.94 -22.26
C ASN A 312 16.17 0.87 -21.18
N VAL A 313 15.81 1.21 -19.95
CA VAL A 313 15.94 0.31 -18.81
C VAL A 313 14.60 0.11 -18.14
N PHE A 314 14.22 -1.14 -17.92
CA PHE A 314 13.01 -1.50 -17.20
C PHE A 314 13.35 -2.29 -15.94
N TYR A 315 12.94 -1.80 -14.77
CA TYR A 315 13.11 -2.47 -13.49
C TYR A 315 11.84 -3.27 -13.20
N LEU A 316 11.96 -4.60 -13.14
CA LEU A 316 10.84 -5.53 -12.98
C LEU A 316 10.92 -6.20 -11.61
N SER A 317 10.13 -5.71 -10.66
CA SER A 317 10.08 -6.17 -9.27
C SER A 317 9.30 -7.48 -9.13
N HIS A 318 9.82 -8.40 -8.35
CA HIS A 318 9.15 -9.65 -8.01
C HIS A 318 7.96 -9.45 -7.05
N GLY A 319 7.09 -10.45 -6.92
CA GLY A 319 5.97 -10.51 -5.99
C GLY A 319 6.35 -10.98 -4.58
N GLY A 320 5.34 -11.32 -3.77
CA GLY A 320 5.56 -12.00 -2.49
C GLY A 320 6.09 -13.42 -2.68
N TRP A 321 6.73 -13.99 -1.64
CA TRP A 321 7.35 -15.32 -1.67
C TRP A 321 8.35 -15.54 -2.81
N SER A 322 9.07 -14.51 -3.19
CA SER A 322 9.87 -14.43 -4.39
C SER A 322 11.17 -13.66 -4.17
N ASN A 323 12.05 -13.67 -5.17
CA ASN A 323 13.30 -12.92 -5.18
C ASN A 323 13.68 -12.52 -6.63
N GLU A 324 14.87 -11.96 -6.81
CA GLU A 324 15.41 -11.47 -8.08
C GLU A 324 15.57 -12.54 -9.18
N THR A 325 15.51 -13.83 -8.80
CA THR A 325 15.62 -14.94 -9.77
C THR A 325 14.26 -15.45 -10.28
N THR A 326 13.17 -15.06 -9.63
CA THR A 326 11.85 -15.70 -9.83
C THR A 326 11.31 -15.53 -11.25
N ILE A 327 11.46 -14.36 -11.86
CA ILE A 327 10.81 -14.05 -13.16
C ILE A 327 11.60 -14.61 -14.35
N MET A 328 12.90 -14.34 -14.42
CA MET A 328 13.72 -14.75 -15.59
C MET A 328 14.74 -15.83 -15.27
N GLY A 329 14.87 -16.24 -14.01
CA GLY A 329 15.89 -17.22 -13.59
C GLY A 329 17.29 -16.63 -13.50
N THR A 330 18.27 -17.44 -13.81
CA THR A 330 19.70 -17.12 -13.77
C THR A 330 20.38 -17.45 -15.12
N ASP A 331 21.66 -17.12 -15.25
CA ASP A 331 22.46 -17.47 -16.43
C ASP A 331 22.59 -18.99 -16.65
N LYS A 332 22.46 -19.79 -15.58
CA LYS A 332 22.56 -21.26 -15.64
C LYS A 332 21.21 -21.96 -15.73
N ASP A 333 20.16 -21.29 -15.26
CA ASP A 333 18.80 -21.82 -15.24
C ASP A 333 17.83 -20.70 -15.64
N PRO A 334 17.79 -20.31 -16.91
CA PRO A 334 16.89 -19.26 -17.38
C PRO A 334 15.45 -19.78 -17.44
N HIS A 335 14.51 -18.98 -16.96
CA HIS A 335 13.08 -19.26 -17.05
C HIS A 335 12.51 -18.87 -18.42
N SER A 336 11.33 -19.38 -18.74
CA SER A 336 10.65 -19.20 -20.03
C SER A 336 10.42 -17.75 -20.41
N PHE A 337 10.16 -16.87 -19.45
CA PHE A 337 9.94 -15.46 -19.75
C PHE A 337 11.18 -14.76 -20.37
N LYS A 338 12.38 -15.21 -20.06
CA LYS A 338 13.60 -14.75 -20.76
C LYS A 338 13.53 -15.06 -22.26
N ASN A 339 13.05 -16.26 -22.64
CA ASN A 339 12.88 -16.65 -24.03
C ASN A 339 11.77 -15.84 -24.72
N VAL A 340 10.69 -15.55 -24.01
CA VAL A 340 9.60 -14.67 -24.50
C VAL A 340 10.17 -13.30 -24.89
N MET A 341 11.04 -12.74 -24.07
CA MET A 341 11.69 -11.45 -24.37
C MET A 341 12.64 -11.54 -25.57
N ASP A 342 13.41 -12.62 -25.68
CA ASP A 342 14.28 -12.86 -26.83
C ASP A 342 13.50 -12.88 -28.14
N HIS A 343 12.43 -13.68 -28.21
CA HIS A 343 11.56 -13.75 -29.40
C HIS A 343 10.87 -12.42 -29.69
N ALA A 344 10.39 -11.72 -28.66
CA ALA A 344 9.71 -10.45 -28.85
C ALA A 344 10.65 -9.37 -29.44
N ILE A 345 11.92 -9.41 -29.07
CA ILE A 345 12.96 -8.52 -29.62
C ILE A 345 13.37 -8.99 -31.03
N GLU A 346 13.59 -10.30 -31.25
CA GLU A 346 13.93 -10.88 -32.54
C GLU A 346 12.87 -10.57 -33.60
N ASP A 347 11.60 -10.69 -33.26
CA ASP A 347 10.45 -10.40 -34.11
C ASP A 347 10.14 -8.89 -34.24
N GLY A 348 10.92 -8.02 -33.60
CA GLY A 348 10.76 -6.57 -33.63
C GLY A 348 9.49 -6.05 -32.93
N LYS A 349 8.86 -6.87 -32.07
CA LYS A 349 7.69 -6.46 -31.30
C LYS A 349 8.04 -5.61 -30.09
N ILE A 350 9.26 -5.76 -29.58
CA ILE A 350 9.84 -4.97 -28.49
C ILE A 350 11.21 -4.48 -28.99
N LYS A 351 11.50 -3.21 -28.82
CA LYS A 351 12.85 -2.69 -29.07
C LYS A 351 13.83 -3.28 -28.07
N PRO A 352 15.09 -3.53 -28.47
CA PRO A 352 16.10 -3.96 -27.51
C PRO A 352 16.18 -3.05 -26.29
N LEU A 353 16.07 -3.64 -25.09
CA LEU A 353 16.12 -2.93 -23.83
C LEU A 353 16.85 -3.77 -22.77
N ILE A 354 17.26 -3.13 -21.71
CA ILE A 354 17.81 -3.77 -20.52
C ILE A 354 16.67 -3.98 -19.52
N ILE A 355 16.55 -5.20 -18.96
CA ILE A 355 15.59 -5.48 -17.88
C ILE A 355 16.37 -5.83 -16.61
N VAL A 356 16.12 -5.09 -15.55
CA VAL A 356 16.72 -5.30 -14.23
C VAL A 356 15.72 -6.00 -13.35
N LEU A 357 16.14 -7.09 -12.72
CA LEU A 357 15.36 -7.91 -11.81
C LEU A 357 15.91 -7.69 -10.39
N PRO A 358 15.41 -6.69 -9.66
CA PRO A 358 15.87 -6.40 -8.31
C PRO A 358 15.17 -7.25 -7.27
N THR A 359 15.62 -7.18 -6.02
CA THR A 359 14.86 -7.67 -4.88
C THR A 359 14.72 -6.60 -3.81
N TYR A 360 13.49 -6.46 -3.26
CA TYR A 360 13.24 -5.66 -2.07
C TYR A 360 13.45 -6.46 -0.78
N ASN A 361 13.76 -7.76 -0.85
CA ASN A 361 14.19 -8.55 0.31
C ASN A 361 15.39 -7.85 0.97
N ASN A 362 15.42 -7.83 2.29
CA ASN A 362 16.35 -7.00 3.06
C ASN A 362 17.50 -7.84 3.63
N THR A 363 17.32 -8.38 4.83
CA THR A 363 18.36 -9.17 5.52
C THR A 363 18.25 -10.67 5.27
N SER A 364 17.15 -11.15 4.72
CA SER A 364 16.90 -12.53 4.34
C SER A 364 16.32 -12.61 2.91
N GLU A 365 16.73 -13.60 2.15
CA GLU A 365 16.19 -13.91 0.83
C GLU A 365 14.69 -14.32 0.87
N GLU A 366 14.16 -14.61 2.06
CA GLU A 366 12.79 -15.06 2.30
C GLU A 366 11.89 -13.95 2.89
N ASP A 367 12.37 -12.72 3.05
CA ASP A 367 11.63 -11.62 3.69
C ASP A 367 10.28 -11.34 2.99
N SER A 368 10.21 -11.48 1.67
CA SER A 368 8.96 -11.36 0.89
C SER A 368 7.92 -12.45 1.18
N GLY A 369 8.28 -13.49 1.93
CA GLY A 369 7.37 -14.54 2.40
C GLY A 369 6.50 -14.12 3.59
N ASP A 370 6.85 -13.04 4.28
CA ASP A 370 5.99 -12.38 5.26
C ASP A 370 5.30 -11.19 4.59
N TYR A 371 3.97 -11.29 4.46
CA TYR A 371 3.18 -10.29 3.74
C TYR A 371 3.32 -8.87 4.35
N SER A 372 3.28 -8.77 5.67
CA SER A 372 3.38 -7.49 6.36
C SER A 372 4.76 -6.87 6.25
N LEU A 373 5.80 -7.68 6.37
CA LEU A 373 7.19 -7.26 6.16
C LEU A 373 7.41 -6.83 4.71
N ALA A 374 6.88 -7.58 3.74
CA ALA A 374 6.99 -7.26 2.32
C ALA A 374 6.38 -5.89 1.98
N ILE A 375 5.21 -5.55 2.55
CA ILE A 375 4.61 -4.20 2.38
C ILE A 375 5.57 -3.12 2.88
N GLN A 376 6.14 -3.28 4.07
CA GLN A 376 7.06 -2.31 4.65
C GLN A 376 8.36 -2.19 3.83
N LEU A 377 8.91 -3.31 3.40
CA LEU A 377 10.13 -3.34 2.59
C LEU A 377 9.92 -2.67 1.24
N THR A 378 8.77 -2.90 0.57
CA THR A 378 8.46 -2.21 -0.68
C THR A 378 8.31 -0.70 -0.48
N ASN A 379 7.82 -0.25 0.68
CA ASN A 379 7.76 1.19 0.99
C ASN A 379 9.15 1.82 1.17
N GLN A 380 10.12 1.08 1.71
CA GLN A 380 11.49 1.57 1.93
C GLN A 380 12.41 1.40 0.71
N PHE A 381 12.05 0.53 -0.24
CA PHE A 381 12.91 0.14 -1.36
C PHE A 381 13.34 1.30 -2.25
N HIS A 382 12.57 2.37 -2.33
CA HIS A 382 12.89 3.57 -3.12
C HIS A 382 14.25 4.19 -2.74
N ASN A 383 14.65 4.13 -1.46
CA ASN A 383 15.95 4.65 -0.98
C ASN A 383 17.12 3.90 -1.62
N GLU A 384 17.08 2.56 -1.53
CA GLU A 384 18.05 1.67 -2.16
C GLU A 384 18.02 1.77 -3.68
N LEU A 385 16.81 1.83 -4.26
CA LEU A 385 16.61 1.87 -5.70
C LEU A 385 17.36 3.02 -6.35
N VAL A 386 17.14 4.25 -5.87
CA VAL A 386 17.68 5.44 -6.51
C VAL A 386 19.14 5.71 -6.12
N SER A 387 19.54 5.36 -4.90
CA SER A 387 20.86 5.71 -4.39
C SER A 387 21.93 4.66 -4.66
N ASP A 388 21.55 3.38 -4.78
CA ASP A 388 22.51 2.28 -4.86
C ASP A 388 22.31 1.43 -6.13
N LEU A 389 21.09 0.93 -6.39
CA LEU A 389 20.84 -0.02 -7.47
C LEU A 389 20.92 0.63 -8.86
N ILE A 390 20.21 1.74 -9.09
CA ILE A 390 20.24 2.43 -10.39
C ILE A 390 21.67 2.83 -10.75
N PRO A 391 22.46 3.49 -9.87
CA PRO A 391 23.85 3.78 -10.13
C PRO A 391 24.71 2.55 -10.43
N ALA A 392 24.50 1.44 -9.71
CA ALA A 392 25.25 0.20 -9.93
C ALA A 392 24.98 -0.43 -11.30
N VAL A 393 23.73 -0.40 -11.75
CA VAL A 393 23.33 -0.89 -13.09
C VAL A 393 23.83 0.05 -14.18
N GLU A 394 23.49 1.33 -14.11
CA GLU A 394 23.67 2.27 -15.22
C GLU A 394 25.11 2.79 -15.34
N SER A 395 25.96 2.53 -14.34
CA SER A 395 27.42 2.67 -14.50
C SER A 395 28.06 1.49 -15.26
N LYS A 396 27.39 0.34 -15.32
CA LYS A 396 27.93 -0.89 -15.92
C LYS A 396 27.42 -1.13 -17.34
N PHE A 397 26.20 -0.72 -17.63
CA PHE A 397 25.56 -0.93 -18.93
C PHE A 397 25.32 0.41 -19.63
N SER A 398 25.36 0.40 -20.98
CA SER A 398 25.10 1.60 -21.75
C SER A 398 23.60 1.91 -21.78
N THR A 399 23.24 3.00 -21.11
CA THR A 399 21.86 3.49 -21.00
C THR A 399 21.78 4.93 -21.51
N TYR A 400 20.61 5.54 -21.42
CA TYR A 400 20.46 6.96 -21.75
C TYR A 400 21.02 7.90 -20.68
N ALA A 401 21.36 7.41 -19.48
CA ALA A 401 22.05 8.20 -18.48
C ALA A 401 23.48 8.53 -18.95
N GLU A 402 23.82 9.80 -19.02
CA GLU A 402 25.18 10.23 -19.39
C GLU A 402 26.19 9.97 -18.25
N ASN A 403 25.71 9.97 -17.04
CA ASN A 403 26.45 9.65 -15.84
C ASN A 403 25.44 9.24 -14.73
N VAL A 404 25.94 8.69 -13.63
CA VAL A 404 25.13 8.20 -12.51
C VAL A 404 25.03 9.19 -11.34
N THR A 405 25.21 10.49 -11.60
CA THR A 405 24.84 11.53 -10.63
C THR A 405 23.31 11.69 -10.60
N GLU A 406 22.80 12.31 -9.55
CA GLU A 406 21.36 12.60 -9.43
C GLU A 406 20.85 13.33 -10.67
N GLU A 407 21.50 14.40 -11.10
CA GLU A 407 21.09 15.18 -12.28
C GLU A 407 21.17 14.35 -13.60
N GLY A 408 22.18 13.48 -13.73
CA GLY A 408 22.33 12.62 -14.92
C GLY A 408 21.24 11.54 -14.99
N LEU A 409 20.88 10.98 -13.84
CA LEU A 409 19.82 9.98 -13.72
C LEU A 409 18.44 10.61 -13.92
N GLU A 410 18.18 11.78 -13.35
CA GLU A 410 16.95 12.53 -13.59
C GLU A 410 16.79 12.97 -15.04
N ALA A 411 17.87 13.42 -15.69
CA ALA A 411 17.82 13.82 -17.10
C ALA A 411 17.43 12.67 -18.03
N SER A 412 17.68 11.42 -17.64
CA SER A 412 17.37 10.21 -18.41
C SER A 412 16.05 9.52 -18.00
N ARG A 413 15.23 10.14 -17.14
CA ARG A 413 13.99 9.53 -16.59
C ARG A 413 13.03 8.99 -17.64
N ASP A 414 12.93 9.64 -18.80
CA ASP A 414 12.03 9.24 -19.89
C ASP A 414 12.43 7.89 -20.54
N HIS A 415 13.62 7.41 -20.23
CA HIS A 415 14.16 6.14 -20.70
C HIS A 415 14.16 5.06 -19.62
N ARG A 416 13.45 5.30 -18.51
CA ARG A 416 13.39 4.37 -17.37
C ARG A 416 11.96 4.04 -17.00
N GLY A 417 11.68 2.74 -16.79
CA GLY A 417 10.40 2.24 -16.35
C GLY A 417 10.54 1.31 -15.16
N PHE A 418 9.48 1.24 -14.35
CA PHE A 418 9.37 0.34 -13.20
C PHE A 418 8.04 -0.40 -13.25
N GLY A 419 8.06 -1.70 -12.95
CA GLY A 419 6.85 -2.51 -12.92
C GLY A 419 6.99 -3.73 -12.03
N GLY A 420 5.87 -4.39 -11.78
CA GLY A 420 5.83 -5.63 -11.02
C GLY A 420 4.42 -6.16 -10.82
N PHE A 421 4.33 -7.42 -10.44
CA PHE A 421 3.09 -8.16 -10.24
C PHE A 421 2.88 -8.42 -8.74
N SER A 422 1.61 -8.37 -8.26
CA SER A 422 1.30 -8.68 -6.86
C SER A 422 1.98 -7.69 -5.89
N MET A 423 2.83 -8.17 -4.98
CA MET A 423 3.65 -7.30 -4.13
C MET A 423 4.62 -6.43 -4.95
N GLY A 424 5.06 -6.89 -6.12
CA GLY A 424 5.79 -6.07 -7.08
C GLY A 424 4.97 -4.91 -7.63
N SER A 425 3.64 -5.04 -7.72
CA SER A 425 2.74 -3.92 -8.02
C SER A 425 2.70 -2.91 -6.88
N VAL A 426 2.65 -3.36 -5.63
CA VAL A 426 2.76 -2.47 -4.45
C VAL A 426 4.10 -1.71 -4.47
N ASN A 427 5.20 -2.40 -4.79
CA ASN A 427 6.50 -1.77 -4.98
C ASN A 427 6.51 -0.75 -6.14
N THR A 428 5.76 -1.04 -7.21
CA THR A 428 5.61 -0.10 -8.33
C THR A 428 4.88 1.18 -7.89
N TRP A 429 3.82 1.06 -7.07
CA TRP A 429 3.13 2.21 -6.52
C TRP A 429 3.98 3.02 -5.53
N ASN A 430 4.82 2.36 -4.73
CA ASN A 430 5.79 3.05 -3.88
C ASN A 430 6.86 3.77 -4.73
N THR A 431 7.35 3.15 -5.80
CA THR A 431 8.26 3.82 -6.74
C THR A 431 7.59 5.01 -7.42
N PHE A 432 6.30 4.91 -7.79
CA PHE A 432 5.52 6.04 -8.30
C PHE A 432 5.39 7.16 -7.26
N ARG A 433 5.17 6.81 -6.00
CA ARG A 433 5.05 7.76 -4.88
C ARG A 433 6.32 8.57 -4.64
N TYR A 434 7.52 8.00 -4.83
CA TYR A 434 8.76 8.62 -4.39
C TYR A 434 9.76 8.96 -5.52
N CYS A 435 9.59 8.39 -6.72
CA CYS A 435 10.65 8.37 -7.72
C CYS A 435 10.23 8.92 -9.09
N LEU A 436 9.29 9.84 -9.18
CA LEU A 436 8.93 10.47 -10.46
C LEU A 436 10.08 11.24 -11.08
N ASP A 437 11.06 11.69 -10.31
CA ASP A 437 12.29 12.30 -10.82
C ASP A 437 13.15 11.30 -11.63
N TYR A 438 12.99 10.00 -11.38
CA TYR A 438 13.82 8.96 -11.98
C TYR A 438 13.09 8.10 -13.02
N PHE A 439 11.76 8.03 -12.96
CA PHE A 439 10.94 7.14 -13.79
C PHE A 439 9.80 7.89 -14.48
N ARG A 440 9.58 7.55 -15.76
CA ARG A 440 8.41 8.00 -16.51
C ARG A 440 7.34 6.93 -16.65
N TYR A 441 7.74 5.66 -16.80
CA TYR A 441 6.85 4.56 -17.12
C TYR A 441 6.64 3.65 -15.91
N PHE A 442 5.38 3.33 -15.62
CA PHE A 442 5.01 2.48 -14.51
C PHE A 442 4.10 1.36 -14.97
N MET A 443 4.34 0.14 -14.48
CA MET A 443 3.58 -1.06 -14.86
C MET A 443 3.14 -1.83 -13.61
N PRO A 444 2.21 -1.30 -12.81
CA PRO A 444 1.60 -2.05 -11.73
C PRO A 444 0.66 -3.13 -12.27
N MET A 445 0.74 -4.36 -11.77
CA MET A 445 -0.05 -5.49 -12.22
C MET A 445 -0.62 -6.26 -11.03
N SER A 446 -1.96 -6.41 -10.96
CA SER A 446 -2.66 -7.20 -9.94
C SER A 446 -2.23 -6.91 -8.49
N GLY A 447 -2.16 -5.64 -8.12
CA GLY A 447 -1.84 -5.21 -6.75
C GLY A 447 -2.20 -3.74 -6.55
N SER A 448 -3.10 -3.47 -5.60
CA SER A 448 -3.58 -2.12 -5.28
C SER A 448 -2.74 -1.46 -4.18
N TYR A 449 -2.82 -0.14 -4.12
CA TYR A 449 -2.18 0.71 -3.12
C TYR A 449 -3.21 1.56 -2.37
N SER A 450 -3.99 2.40 -3.09
CA SER A 450 -5.02 3.25 -2.51
C SER A 450 -6.20 3.42 -3.47
N THR A 451 -7.42 3.36 -2.94
CA THR A 451 -8.65 3.67 -3.69
C THR A 451 -9.06 5.14 -3.60
N ASP A 452 -8.23 6.00 -3.04
CA ASP A 452 -8.39 7.45 -3.00
C ASP A 452 -7.71 8.07 -4.24
N GLY A 453 -8.49 8.44 -5.26
CA GLY A 453 -7.99 9.02 -6.51
C GLY A 453 -7.35 10.39 -6.31
N GLN A 454 -7.85 11.20 -5.36
CA GLN A 454 -7.30 12.50 -5.04
C GLN A 454 -5.93 12.36 -4.36
N TYR A 455 -5.81 11.44 -3.41
CA TYR A 455 -4.51 11.12 -2.79
C TYR A 455 -3.48 10.70 -3.83
N MET A 456 -3.82 9.81 -4.75
CA MET A 456 -2.91 9.40 -5.83
C MET A 456 -2.48 10.59 -6.72
N ALA A 457 -3.39 11.54 -6.97
CA ALA A 457 -3.06 12.76 -7.71
C ALA A 457 -2.15 13.69 -6.91
N ASP A 458 -2.35 13.78 -5.61
CA ASP A 458 -1.52 14.62 -4.74
C ASP A 458 -0.09 14.10 -4.61
N LEU A 459 0.14 12.79 -4.67
CA LEU A 459 1.50 12.22 -4.76
C LEU A 459 2.28 12.74 -5.98
N VAL A 460 1.60 12.92 -7.11
CA VAL A 460 2.20 13.49 -8.32
C VAL A 460 2.53 14.97 -8.13
N ARG A 461 1.56 15.73 -7.60
CA ARG A 461 1.70 17.19 -7.39
C ARG A 461 2.80 17.52 -6.38
N GLN A 462 2.93 16.74 -5.31
CA GLN A 462 3.96 16.91 -4.28
C GLN A 462 5.37 16.76 -4.85
N GLN A 463 5.55 15.88 -5.82
CA GLN A 463 6.81 15.72 -6.54
C GLN A 463 7.03 16.78 -7.64
N GLY A 464 6.08 17.71 -7.84
CA GLY A 464 6.17 18.80 -8.81
C GLY A 464 5.85 18.39 -10.25
N TYR A 465 5.12 17.29 -10.46
CA TYR A 465 4.76 16.73 -11.76
C TYR A 465 3.28 16.92 -12.09
N GLY A 466 2.93 16.76 -13.34
CA GLY A 466 1.57 16.82 -13.88
C GLY A 466 1.24 15.61 -14.74
N SER A 467 0.03 15.63 -15.30
CA SER A 467 -0.54 14.52 -16.06
C SER A 467 0.23 14.12 -17.32
N ASP A 468 1.11 14.96 -17.85
CA ASP A 468 1.85 14.70 -19.08
C ASP A 468 3.26 14.13 -18.80
N ASP A 469 3.62 13.98 -17.52
CA ASP A 469 4.98 13.66 -17.12
C ASP A 469 5.22 12.16 -16.90
N PHE A 470 4.18 11.33 -16.92
CA PHE A 470 4.30 9.89 -16.70
C PHE A 470 3.26 9.11 -17.52
N PHE A 471 3.44 7.80 -17.61
CA PHE A 471 2.44 6.89 -18.15
C PHE A 471 2.37 5.61 -17.31
N ILE A 472 1.14 5.18 -17.00
CA ILE A 472 0.85 3.95 -16.26
C ILE A 472 0.15 2.96 -17.19
N PHE A 473 0.79 1.82 -17.43
CA PHE A 473 0.17 0.65 -18.04
C PHE A 473 -0.19 -0.33 -16.91
N SER A 474 -1.45 -0.70 -16.79
CA SER A 474 -1.89 -1.62 -15.75
C SER A 474 -2.73 -2.76 -16.31
N ALA A 475 -2.64 -3.94 -15.68
CA ALA A 475 -3.38 -5.12 -16.09
C ALA A 475 -3.72 -6.04 -14.92
N SER A 476 -4.84 -6.76 -15.04
CA SER A 476 -5.26 -7.77 -14.06
C SER A 476 -6.19 -8.82 -14.69
N GLY A 477 -6.22 -10.02 -14.13
CA GLY A 477 -7.13 -11.09 -14.50
C GLY A 477 -8.45 -11.02 -13.74
N THR A 478 -9.57 -11.37 -14.40
CA THR A 478 -10.90 -11.28 -13.75
C THR A 478 -11.13 -12.31 -12.64
N ASN A 479 -10.34 -13.40 -12.60
CA ASN A 479 -10.37 -14.42 -11.54
C ASN A 479 -9.24 -14.21 -10.51
N ASP A 480 -8.45 -13.15 -10.64
CA ASP A 480 -7.40 -12.81 -9.70
C ASP A 480 -8.01 -12.29 -8.40
N PHE A 481 -7.51 -12.72 -7.24
CA PHE A 481 -8.02 -12.26 -5.94
C PHE A 481 -7.81 -10.76 -5.71
N ALA A 482 -6.77 -10.17 -6.32
CA ALA A 482 -6.48 -8.74 -6.21
C ALA A 482 -7.32 -7.88 -7.18
N TYR A 483 -8.01 -8.50 -8.17
CA TYR A 483 -8.67 -7.80 -9.26
C TYR A 483 -9.63 -6.69 -8.80
N HIS A 484 -10.53 -7.01 -7.86
CA HIS A 484 -11.56 -6.04 -7.46
C HIS A 484 -10.98 -4.80 -6.79
N ALA A 485 -10.02 -4.97 -5.89
CA ALA A 485 -9.34 -3.86 -5.21
C ALA A 485 -8.49 -3.06 -6.20
N PHE A 486 -7.76 -3.73 -7.08
CA PHE A 486 -6.92 -3.09 -8.09
C PHE A 486 -7.75 -2.28 -9.09
N LYS A 487 -8.82 -2.86 -9.63
CA LYS A 487 -9.75 -2.15 -10.51
C LYS A 487 -10.40 -0.96 -9.83
N ALA A 488 -10.81 -1.09 -8.55
CA ALA A 488 -11.39 0.01 -7.79
C ALA A 488 -10.42 1.19 -7.68
N GLN A 489 -9.14 0.93 -7.39
CA GLN A 489 -8.10 1.97 -7.40
C GLN A 489 -7.98 2.65 -8.75
N ILE A 490 -7.82 1.89 -9.83
CA ILE A 490 -7.63 2.46 -11.18
C ILE A 490 -8.84 3.31 -11.60
N MET A 491 -10.07 2.88 -11.25
CA MET A 491 -11.28 3.65 -11.52
C MET A 491 -11.35 4.93 -10.69
N ALA A 492 -11.01 4.87 -9.39
CA ALA A 492 -10.95 6.05 -8.53
C ALA A 492 -9.92 7.07 -9.03
N MET A 493 -8.73 6.61 -9.43
CA MET A 493 -7.72 7.48 -10.04
C MET A 493 -8.26 8.21 -11.28
N ALA A 494 -8.99 7.52 -12.14
CA ALA A 494 -9.53 8.14 -13.35
C ALA A 494 -10.70 9.09 -13.09
N GLN A 495 -11.49 8.87 -12.04
CA GLN A 495 -12.72 9.61 -11.75
C GLN A 495 -12.52 10.77 -10.76
N ASP A 496 -11.71 10.54 -9.73
CA ASP A 496 -11.63 11.39 -8.53
C ASP A 496 -10.25 12.05 -8.34
N SER A 497 -9.56 12.41 -9.43
CA SER A 497 -8.18 12.93 -9.41
C SER A 497 -8.03 14.35 -9.99
N ASP A 498 -9.13 15.08 -10.19
CA ASP A 498 -9.13 16.39 -10.86
C ASP A 498 -8.44 16.35 -12.24
N GLY A 499 -8.58 15.22 -12.97
CA GLY A 499 -8.02 15.02 -14.30
C GLY A 499 -6.51 14.75 -14.34
N MET A 500 -5.89 14.45 -13.18
CA MET A 500 -4.49 14.01 -13.12
C MET A 500 -4.28 12.70 -13.88
N PHE A 501 -5.19 11.75 -13.73
CA PHE A 501 -5.15 10.47 -14.44
C PHE A 501 -6.25 10.43 -15.49
N ARG A 502 -5.86 10.21 -16.75
CA ARG A 502 -6.77 10.15 -17.88
C ARG A 502 -6.58 8.84 -18.62
N PHE A 503 -7.66 8.07 -18.76
CA PHE A 503 -7.64 6.86 -19.58
C PHE A 503 -7.30 7.17 -21.04
N ALA A 504 -6.34 6.45 -21.57
CA ALA A 504 -5.99 6.49 -22.98
C ALA A 504 -5.26 5.21 -23.40
N ASN A 505 -5.29 4.95 -24.70
CA ASN A 505 -4.49 3.89 -25.31
C ASN A 505 -3.17 4.38 -25.90
N ASN A 506 -2.79 5.62 -25.64
CA ASN A 506 -1.52 6.23 -26.05
C ASN A 506 -1.16 7.41 -25.14
N GLU A 507 0.10 7.83 -25.15
CA GLU A 507 0.61 8.90 -24.28
C GLU A 507 0.21 10.33 -24.72
N THR A 508 -0.38 10.50 -25.90
CA THR A 508 -0.82 11.81 -26.39
C THR A 508 -2.15 12.19 -25.77
N ASP A 509 -3.05 11.22 -25.63
CA ASP A 509 -4.43 11.43 -25.20
C ASP A 509 -4.61 11.29 -23.68
N GLY A 510 -3.69 10.60 -23.00
CA GLY A 510 -3.73 10.43 -21.55
C GLY A 510 -2.49 9.74 -21.01
N ASN A 511 -2.61 9.23 -19.77
CA ASN A 511 -1.47 8.72 -19.02
C ASN A 511 -1.78 7.46 -18.19
N LEU A 512 -2.98 6.88 -18.37
CA LEU A 512 -3.43 5.71 -17.64
C LEU A 512 -4.09 4.71 -18.59
N SER A 513 -3.64 3.46 -18.57
CA SER A 513 -4.28 2.35 -19.27
C SER A 513 -4.56 1.21 -18.29
N PHE A 514 -5.72 0.59 -18.44
CA PHE A 514 -6.08 -0.62 -17.68
C PHE A 514 -6.67 -1.66 -18.60
N LEU A 515 -6.03 -2.80 -18.69
CA LEU A 515 -6.48 -3.95 -19.49
C LEU A 515 -6.82 -5.14 -18.59
N GLU A 516 -7.89 -5.83 -18.93
CA GLU A 516 -8.38 -6.98 -18.21
C GLU A 516 -8.20 -8.27 -19.03
N ARG A 517 -7.80 -9.36 -18.38
CA ARG A 517 -7.80 -10.69 -19.00
C ARG A 517 -8.86 -11.56 -18.37
N GLU A 518 -9.86 -11.91 -19.16
CA GLU A 518 -10.94 -12.79 -18.71
C GLU A 518 -10.42 -14.16 -18.28
N GLY A 519 -10.81 -14.59 -17.07
CA GLY A 519 -10.54 -15.92 -16.54
C GLY A 519 -9.11 -16.14 -16.01
N TYR A 520 -8.21 -15.15 -16.09
CA TYR A 520 -6.84 -15.29 -15.53
C TYR A 520 -6.85 -15.15 -14.02
N GLU A 521 -6.03 -16.00 -13.39
CA GLU A 521 -5.81 -16.08 -11.96
C GLU A 521 -4.53 -15.32 -11.57
N HIS A 522 -4.16 -15.37 -10.29
CA HIS A 522 -2.97 -14.73 -9.75
C HIS A 522 -1.77 -15.66 -9.86
N ASP A 523 -1.14 -15.74 -11.03
CA ASP A 523 -0.05 -16.66 -11.31
C ASP A 523 1.06 -16.06 -12.20
N GLN A 524 2.14 -16.81 -12.38
CA GLN A 524 3.30 -16.39 -13.19
C GLN A 524 2.93 -16.17 -14.66
N LYS A 525 2.00 -16.96 -15.20
CA LYS A 525 1.55 -16.81 -16.59
C LYS A 525 0.89 -15.44 -16.80
N ALA A 526 0.09 -15.00 -15.85
CA ALA A 526 -0.52 -13.67 -15.88
C ALA A 526 0.56 -12.57 -15.82
N CYS A 527 1.52 -12.70 -14.91
CA CYS A 527 2.66 -11.79 -14.81
C CYS A 527 3.43 -11.65 -16.14
N ASP A 528 3.77 -12.78 -16.75
CA ASP A 528 4.55 -12.83 -18.01
C ASP A 528 3.77 -12.18 -19.15
N GLU A 529 2.47 -12.50 -19.29
CA GLU A 529 1.65 -11.95 -20.36
C GLU A 529 1.41 -10.45 -20.21
N TYR A 530 1.17 -9.96 -19.00
CA TYR A 530 0.98 -8.52 -18.76
C TYR A 530 2.28 -7.75 -19.00
N THR A 531 3.41 -8.28 -18.53
CA THR A 531 4.73 -7.67 -18.76
C THR A 531 5.07 -7.62 -20.24
N TYR A 532 4.83 -8.72 -21.00
CA TYR A 532 5.00 -8.76 -22.44
C TYR A 532 4.19 -7.66 -23.15
N ASN A 533 2.91 -7.51 -22.79
CA ASN A 533 2.03 -6.51 -23.40
C ASN A 533 2.48 -5.08 -23.09
N GLY A 534 2.81 -4.77 -21.84
CA GLY A 534 3.24 -3.43 -21.44
C GLY A 534 4.58 -3.02 -22.09
N LEU A 535 5.55 -3.93 -22.17
CA LEU A 535 6.84 -3.65 -22.81
C LEU A 535 6.74 -3.49 -24.34
N ARG A 536 5.73 -4.02 -24.99
CA ARG A 536 5.41 -3.75 -26.39
C ARG A 536 4.94 -2.32 -26.64
N PHE A 537 4.48 -1.65 -25.61
CA PHE A 537 4.03 -0.27 -25.68
C PHE A 537 5.15 0.72 -25.31
N PHE A 538 5.85 0.52 -24.22
CA PHE A 538 6.87 1.43 -23.75
C PHE A 538 8.02 1.56 -24.77
N TRP A 539 8.34 2.79 -25.16
CA TRP A 539 9.40 3.15 -26.12
C TRP A 539 9.27 2.55 -27.52
N ASN A 540 8.15 1.92 -27.83
CA ASN A 540 7.90 1.32 -29.15
C ASN A 540 6.98 2.24 -29.98
N ALA A 541 7.55 3.23 -30.66
CA ALA A 541 6.87 3.84 -31.80
C ALA A 541 6.86 2.84 -32.96
N GLN A 542 5.71 2.61 -33.56
CA GLN A 542 5.60 1.87 -34.82
C GLN A 542 5.95 2.74 -35.98
#